data_e18c1eb09a5a2f1cf934926cfcf006ff
#
_entry.id   e18c1eb09a5a2f1cf934926cfcf006ff
#
_cell.length_a   1.000
_cell.length_b   1.000
_cell.length_c   1.000
_cell.angle_alpha   90.00
_cell.angle_beta   90.00
_cell.angle_gamma   90.00
#
_symmetry.space_group_name_H-M   'P 1'
#
loop_
_entity.id
_entity.type
_entity.pdbx_description
1 polymer ?
#
loop_
_entity_poly.entity_id
_entity_poly.type
_entity_poly.pdbx_seq_one_letter_code
_entity_poly.pdbx_strand_id
1 'polypeptide(L)'
;MSKVLEGIRVLDFGRYIAGPFCGTLLGDMGAEVIRIEKVDGSEDRFLSPVTENGDGAMFMQLARNKRGMTLNPMKPQGREIVKKLVATADVVVANLPPETLKAMALDYESLCSTKPDIILTMISAFGRGGPYSNRVGFDGLGQAMSGNMYMSGTPEQPVKAYAPFIDFGTASLAAFGTMAALYERQKTGKGQIVEGSLFNTALTMMNGTVIEQAAIKPNRVATMNRAQTSAPADTFKTKDGWVLVQSVGGPLFKRWADLMGEDHWLDDPRFKDDITRGDNGEIISKRLAEWCAERTSEEVLKAMEEVRLPAGPILSPREVLEDPHIAAKGLFQPLEYPGLSAPAPVMRTPVELSETPGEIRSRAPTLAEHTDEIMKELGYSESDIQELKEKRII
;
A
#
# COMPACT_ATOMS: atom_id res chain seq x y z
N MET A 1 18.03 11.88 17.85
CA MET A 1 16.80 11.45 18.55
C MET A 1 16.66 9.95 18.39
N SER A 2 16.25 9.21 19.43
CA SER A 2 15.98 7.78 19.31
C SER A 2 14.78 7.57 18.38
N LYS A 3 14.79 6.48 17.61
CA LYS A 3 13.70 6.15 16.70
C LYS A 3 12.77 5.14 17.36
N VAL A 4 11.49 5.14 16.97
CA VAL A 4 10.45 4.28 17.59
C VAL A 4 10.86 2.80 17.60
N LEU A 5 11.49 2.31 16.53
CA LEU A 5 11.92 0.91 16.36
C LEU A 5 13.45 0.75 16.36
N GLU A 6 14.19 1.69 16.99
CA GLU A 6 15.64 1.53 17.15
C GLU A 6 15.96 0.25 17.93
N GLY A 7 16.89 -0.55 17.43
CA GLY A 7 17.28 -1.84 17.99
C GLY A 7 16.39 -3.02 17.58
N ILE A 8 15.32 -2.80 16.83
CA ILE A 8 14.49 -3.86 16.25
C ILE A 8 15.06 -4.28 14.90
N ARG A 9 15.29 -5.59 14.71
CA ARG A 9 15.74 -6.18 13.46
C ARG A 9 14.62 -6.97 12.79
N VAL A 10 14.38 -6.67 11.51
CA VAL A 10 13.34 -7.27 10.67
C VAL A 10 13.99 -8.01 9.51
N LEU A 11 13.62 -9.28 9.30
CA LEU A 11 13.98 -10.04 8.11
C LEU A 11 12.81 -10.00 7.12
N ASP A 12 13.02 -9.38 5.97
CA ASP A 12 12.01 -9.25 4.92
C ASP A 12 12.21 -10.30 3.82
N PHE A 13 11.46 -11.40 3.91
CA PHE A 13 11.32 -12.41 2.87
C PHE A 13 10.13 -12.15 1.93
N GLY A 14 9.50 -11.00 2.06
CA GLY A 14 8.34 -10.62 1.25
C GLY A 14 8.62 -10.63 -0.24
N ARG A 15 7.57 -10.64 -1.03
CA ARG A 15 7.61 -10.52 -2.50
C ARG A 15 6.55 -9.51 -2.95
N TYR A 16 6.79 -8.89 -4.06
CA TYR A 16 5.90 -7.89 -4.67
C TYR A 16 5.70 -6.67 -3.76
N ILE A 17 4.50 -6.48 -3.18
CA ILE A 17 4.12 -5.23 -2.51
C ILE A 17 3.84 -5.44 -1.02
N ALA A 18 2.85 -6.28 -0.68
CA ALA A 18 2.29 -6.31 0.67
C ALA A 18 3.32 -6.64 1.77
N GLY A 19 4.15 -7.68 1.55
CA GLY A 19 5.25 -8.02 2.47
C GLY A 19 6.33 -6.93 2.50
N PRO A 20 6.94 -6.60 1.35
CA PRO A 20 7.99 -5.58 1.28
C PRO A 20 7.58 -4.22 1.84
N PHE A 21 6.36 -3.72 1.57
CA PHE A 21 5.91 -2.44 2.09
C PHE A 21 5.68 -2.46 3.61
N CYS A 22 5.22 -3.58 4.16
CA CYS A 22 5.19 -3.77 5.62
C CYS A 22 6.60 -3.58 6.22
N GLY A 23 7.61 -4.27 5.68
CA GLY A 23 9.00 -4.09 6.08
C GLY A 23 9.52 -2.65 5.91
N THR A 24 9.10 -1.97 4.84
CA THR A 24 9.47 -0.57 4.57
C THR A 24 8.92 0.37 5.65
N LEU A 25 7.64 0.22 6.03
CA LEU A 25 7.03 1.05 7.07
C LEU A 25 7.73 0.86 8.42
N LEU A 26 8.12 -0.38 8.77
CA LEU A 26 8.92 -0.64 9.98
C LEU A 26 10.33 -0.02 9.85
N GLY A 27 10.94 -0.10 8.69
CA GLY A 27 12.23 0.54 8.39
C GLY A 27 12.17 2.06 8.52
N ASP A 28 11.13 2.70 7.99
CA ASP A 28 10.93 4.15 8.10
C ASP A 28 10.83 4.61 9.57
N MET A 29 10.26 3.76 10.44
CA MET A 29 10.15 4.01 11.89
C MET A 29 11.44 3.66 12.66
N GLY A 30 12.50 3.26 11.99
CA GLY A 30 13.83 3.08 12.58
C GLY A 30 14.30 1.64 12.75
N ALA A 31 13.51 0.63 12.40
CA ALA A 31 13.98 -0.74 12.40
C ALA A 31 15.14 -0.95 11.41
N GLU A 32 16.05 -1.87 11.75
CA GLU A 32 16.99 -2.43 10.80
C GLU A 32 16.28 -3.50 9.98
N VAL A 33 16.17 -3.31 8.68
CA VAL A 33 15.49 -4.25 7.79
C VAL A 33 16.48 -4.90 6.84
N ILE A 34 16.55 -6.23 6.87
CA ILE A 34 17.33 -7.02 5.92
C ILE A 34 16.37 -7.62 4.90
N ARG A 35 16.46 -7.19 3.65
CA ARG A 35 15.73 -7.73 2.52
C ARG A 35 16.46 -8.95 1.98
N ILE A 36 15.79 -10.11 1.96
CA ILE A 36 16.35 -11.35 1.44
C ILE A 36 15.75 -11.64 0.06
N GLU A 37 16.62 -11.73 -0.94
CA GLU A 37 16.26 -12.01 -2.32
C GLU A 37 16.84 -13.34 -2.81
N LYS A 38 16.32 -13.85 -3.93
CA LYS A 38 16.95 -14.93 -4.67
C LYS A 38 18.34 -14.49 -5.15
N VAL A 39 19.23 -15.45 -5.40
CA VAL A 39 20.61 -15.17 -5.84
C VAL A 39 20.65 -14.33 -7.13
N ASP A 40 19.71 -14.51 -8.03
CA ASP A 40 19.60 -13.75 -9.28
C ASP A 40 18.61 -12.58 -9.19
N GLY A 41 18.22 -12.19 -7.99
CA GLY A 41 17.17 -11.21 -7.76
C GLY A 41 15.76 -11.84 -7.68
N SER A 42 14.90 -11.19 -6.92
CA SER A 42 13.47 -11.56 -6.83
C SER A 42 12.68 -10.89 -7.95
N GLU A 43 11.60 -11.51 -8.38
CA GLU A 43 10.78 -11.05 -9.51
C GLU A 43 10.26 -9.61 -9.33
N ASP A 44 10.00 -9.23 -8.10
CA ASP A 44 9.51 -7.89 -7.73
C ASP A 44 10.55 -6.77 -7.93
N ARG A 45 11.85 -7.12 -7.95
CA ARG A 45 12.92 -6.16 -8.27
C ARG A 45 12.77 -5.57 -9.67
N PHE A 46 12.29 -6.36 -10.61
CA PHE A 46 12.24 -6.04 -12.03
C PHE A 46 10.88 -5.51 -12.51
N LEU A 47 9.97 -5.16 -11.59
CA LEU A 47 8.68 -4.56 -11.95
C LEU A 47 8.81 -3.10 -12.32
N SER A 48 8.28 -2.71 -13.49
CA SER A 48 8.40 -1.34 -14.04
C SER A 48 9.86 -0.91 -14.14
N PRO A 49 10.67 -1.59 -14.98
CA PRO A 49 12.11 -1.34 -15.06
C PRO A 49 12.40 0.10 -15.50
N VAL A 50 13.34 0.75 -14.81
CA VAL A 50 13.74 2.15 -15.04
C VAL A 50 15.25 2.32 -15.17
N THR A 51 16.04 1.25 -14.93
CA THR A 51 17.48 1.23 -15.13
C THR A 51 17.89 0.28 -16.24
N GLU A 52 19.10 0.42 -16.76
CA GLU A 52 19.65 -0.51 -17.77
C GLU A 52 19.79 -1.95 -17.24
N ASN A 53 20.01 -2.11 -15.94
CA ASN A 53 20.09 -3.42 -15.29
C ASN A 53 18.70 -4.02 -14.99
N GLY A 54 17.61 -3.30 -15.32
CA GLY A 54 16.24 -3.76 -15.15
C GLY A 54 15.65 -3.50 -13.76
N ASP A 55 16.35 -2.81 -12.85
CA ASP A 55 15.78 -2.46 -11.55
C ASP A 55 14.53 -1.59 -11.71
N GLY A 56 13.47 -1.94 -10.99
CA GLY A 56 12.14 -1.39 -11.15
C GLY A 56 11.82 -0.23 -10.20
N ALA A 57 10.98 0.69 -10.67
CA ALA A 57 10.50 1.82 -9.87
C ALA A 57 9.76 1.36 -8.60
N MET A 58 8.96 0.29 -8.70
CA MET A 58 8.25 -0.27 -7.54
C MET A 58 9.23 -0.78 -6.47
N PHE A 59 10.28 -1.47 -6.87
CA PHE A 59 11.31 -1.94 -5.95
C PHE A 59 12.00 -0.76 -5.24
N MET A 60 12.31 0.33 -5.95
CA MET A 60 12.93 1.52 -5.35
C MET A 60 12.04 2.13 -4.26
N GLN A 61 10.73 2.15 -4.47
CA GLN A 61 9.76 2.60 -3.46
C GLN A 61 9.72 1.66 -2.24
N LEU A 62 9.71 0.34 -2.48
CA LEU A 62 9.41 -0.67 -1.47
C LEU A 62 10.66 -1.20 -0.74
N ALA A 63 11.85 -0.90 -1.20
CA ALA A 63 13.09 -1.40 -0.61
C ALA A 63 13.99 -0.29 0.01
N ARG A 64 13.49 0.96 0.10
CA ARG A 64 14.18 2.01 0.86
C ARG A 64 14.38 1.61 2.32
N ASN A 65 15.41 2.11 2.96
CA ASN A 65 15.78 1.79 4.35
C ASN A 65 16.10 0.31 4.62
N LYS A 66 16.41 -0.46 3.58
CA LYS A 66 16.76 -1.89 3.73
C LYS A 66 18.19 -2.17 3.32
N ARG A 67 18.83 -3.11 4.03
CA ARG A 67 20.05 -3.76 3.59
C ARG A 67 19.67 -4.98 2.73
N GLY A 68 20.20 -5.10 1.54
CA GLY A 68 19.87 -6.19 0.61
C GLY A 68 20.90 -7.32 0.66
N MET A 69 20.44 -8.54 0.86
CA MET A 69 21.27 -9.74 0.67
C MET A 69 20.59 -10.75 -0.23
N THR A 70 21.39 -11.54 -0.92
CA THR A 70 20.92 -12.70 -1.68
C THR A 70 21.09 -13.97 -0.86
N LEU A 71 20.13 -14.89 -0.96
CA LEU A 71 20.16 -16.18 -0.26
C LEU A 71 19.25 -17.19 -0.94
N ASN A 72 19.68 -18.44 -1.02
CA ASN A 72 18.88 -19.58 -1.44
C ASN A 72 18.51 -20.47 -0.24
N PRO A 73 17.43 -20.21 0.50
CA PRO A 73 17.04 -20.98 1.67
C PRO A 73 16.44 -22.36 1.32
N MET A 74 16.26 -22.67 0.03
CA MET A 74 15.86 -24.03 -0.39
C MET A 74 17.01 -25.05 -0.26
N LYS A 75 18.24 -24.58 -0.21
CA LYS A 75 19.43 -25.44 0.01
C LYS A 75 19.75 -25.58 1.50
N PRO A 76 20.32 -26.74 1.97
CA PRO A 76 20.64 -26.97 3.38
C PRO A 76 21.51 -25.86 3.99
N GLN A 77 22.58 -25.45 3.31
CA GLN A 77 23.47 -24.38 3.80
C GLN A 77 22.71 -23.03 3.90
N GLY A 78 21.79 -22.76 2.96
CA GLY A 78 20.95 -21.56 3.02
C GLY A 78 20.03 -21.56 4.24
N ARG A 79 19.46 -22.71 4.62
CA ARG A 79 18.66 -22.84 5.85
C ARG A 79 19.47 -22.61 7.13
N GLU A 80 20.72 -23.04 7.17
CA GLU A 80 21.61 -22.74 8.31
C GLU A 80 21.90 -21.23 8.43
N ILE A 81 22.03 -20.53 7.29
CA ILE A 81 22.16 -19.08 7.29
C ILE A 81 20.85 -18.43 7.76
N VAL A 82 19.68 -18.93 7.33
CA VAL A 82 18.36 -18.48 7.85
C VAL A 82 18.30 -18.59 9.36
N LYS A 83 18.70 -19.73 9.95
CA LYS A 83 18.69 -19.90 11.42
C LYS A 83 19.58 -18.86 12.13
N LYS A 84 20.76 -18.60 11.60
CA LYS A 84 21.66 -17.57 12.17
C LYS A 84 21.04 -16.16 12.07
N LEU A 85 20.40 -15.82 10.96
CA LEU A 85 19.70 -14.57 10.80
C LEU A 85 18.54 -14.45 11.80
N VAL A 86 17.71 -15.49 11.92
CA VAL A 86 16.55 -15.54 12.82
C VAL A 86 16.99 -15.39 14.29
N ALA A 87 18.11 -15.97 14.68
CA ALA A 87 18.64 -15.83 16.04
C ALA A 87 18.93 -14.38 16.44
N THR A 88 19.15 -13.49 15.47
CA THR A 88 19.41 -12.07 15.68
C THR A 88 18.19 -11.17 15.42
N ALA A 89 17.08 -11.72 14.94
CA ALA A 89 15.93 -10.96 14.48
C ALA A 89 14.82 -10.88 15.54
N ASP A 90 14.02 -9.85 15.44
CA ASP A 90 12.80 -9.62 16.22
C ASP A 90 11.54 -9.98 15.46
N VAL A 91 11.56 -9.74 14.15
CA VAL A 91 10.43 -9.92 13.25
C VAL A 91 10.87 -10.59 11.96
N VAL A 92 10.07 -11.51 11.48
CA VAL A 92 10.14 -12.06 10.11
C VAL A 92 8.88 -11.62 9.38
N VAL A 93 9.03 -10.98 8.21
CA VAL A 93 7.93 -10.63 7.31
C VAL A 93 7.98 -11.54 6.09
N ALA A 94 6.87 -12.21 5.79
CA ALA A 94 6.77 -13.10 4.64
C ALA A 94 5.35 -13.12 4.03
N ASN A 95 5.27 -13.22 2.71
CA ASN A 95 4.01 -13.43 1.99
C ASN A 95 4.14 -14.59 0.98
N LEU A 96 4.79 -15.66 1.42
CA LEU A 96 5.04 -16.87 0.65
C LEU A 96 4.02 -17.97 1.05
N PRO A 97 3.73 -18.93 0.15
CA PRO A 97 2.87 -20.07 0.49
C PRO A 97 3.39 -20.85 1.71
N PRO A 98 2.50 -21.44 2.52
CA PRO A 98 2.89 -22.19 3.73
C PRO A 98 3.91 -23.30 3.46
N GLU A 99 3.75 -24.05 2.38
CA GLU A 99 4.69 -25.11 1.97
C GLU A 99 6.10 -24.55 1.69
N THR A 100 6.16 -23.37 1.06
CA THR A 100 7.42 -22.67 0.80
C THR A 100 8.07 -22.20 2.10
N LEU A 101 7.30 -21.62 3.02
CA LEU A 101 7.80 -21.19 4.31
C LEU A 101 8.40 -22.39 5.08
N LYS A 102 7.70 -23.53 5.07
CA LYS A 102 8.20 -24.76 5.71
C LYS A 102 9.49 -25.28 5.06
N ALA A 103 9.56 -25.30 3.73
CA ALA A 103 10.75 -25.71 3.01
C ALA A 103 11.97 -24.81 3.28
N MET A 104 11.73 -23.54 3.60
CA MET A 104 12.74 -22.53 3.92
C MET A 104 13.08 -22.45 5.44
N ALA A 105 12.41 -23.25 6.30
CA ALA A 105 12.46 -23.16 7.75
C ALA A 105 12.01 -21.77 8.30
N LEU A 106 11.01 -21.18 7.67
CA LEU A 106 10.39 -19.88 8.01
C LEU A 106 8.96 -20.05 8.54
N ASP A 107 8.47 -21.28 8.71
CA ASP A 107 7.24 -21.53 9.46
C ASP A 107 7.42 -21.20 10.94
N TYR A 108 6.33 -20.88 11.64
CA TYR A 108 6.40 -20.35 13.00
C TYR A 108 7.03 -21.33 14.00
N GLU A 109 6.83 -22.64 13.83
CA GLU A 109 7.43 -23.68 14.67
C GLU A 109 8.96 -23.68 14.52
N SER A 110 9.45 -23.67 13.29
CA SER A 110 10.88 -23.57 12.97
C SER A 110 11.52 -22.29 13.51
N LEU A 111 10.84 -21.17 13.37
CA LEU A 111 11.29 -19.87 13.88
C LEU A 111 11.38 -19.87 15.41
N CYS A 112 10.32 -20.33 16.11
CA CYS A 112 10.29 -20.39 17.57
C CYS A 112 11.33 -21.34 18.15
N SER A 113 11.69 -22.42 17.45
CA SER A 113 12.76 -23.32 17.88
C SER A 113 14.12 -22.63 17.95
N THR A 114 14.33 -21.61 17.13
CA THR A 114 15.56 -20.79 17.09
C THR A 114 15.47 -19.58 18.01
N LYS A 115 14.34 -18.87 18.01
CA LYS A 115 14.10 -17.67 18.80
C LYS A 115 12.66 -17.68 19.33
N PRO A 116 12.45 -18.06 20.60
CA PRO A 116 11.09 -18.27 21.16
C PRO A 116 10.19 -17.04 21.20
N ASP A 117 10.77 -15.84 21.21
CA ASP A 117 10.05 -14.56 21.25
C ASP A 117 9.91 -13.89 19.87
N ILE A 118 10.20 -14.64 18.79
CA ILE A 118 10.09 -14.12 17.41
C ILE A 118 8.65 -13.77 17.04
N ILE A 119 8.48 -12.69 16.28
CA ILE A 119 7.21 -12.32 15.67
C ILE A 119 7.26 -12.71 14.19
N LEU A 120 6.27 -13.48 13.73
CA LEU A 120 6.10 -13.81 12.33
C LEU A 120 4.93 -13.02 11.74
N THR A 121 5.20 -12.05 10.89
CA THR A 121 4.18 -11.33 10.12
C THR A 121 3.99 -12.01 8.78
N MET A 122 2.86 -12.71 8.66
CA MET A 122 2.45 -13.44 7.46
C MET A 122 1.38 -12.67 6.71
N ILE A 123 1.55 -12.53 5.40
CA ILE A 123 0.55 -11.94 4.53
C ILE A 123 0.19 -12.94 3.43
N SER A 124 -1.09 -13.18 3.24
CA SER A 124 -1.61 -14.11 2.23
C SER A 124 -2.79 -13.52 1.47
N ALA A 125 -3.23 -14.19 0.41
CA ALA A 125 -4.38 -13.71 -0.34
C ALA A 125 -5.69 -13.81 0.46
N PHE A 126 -5.91 -14.93 1.17
CA PHE A 126 -7.22 -15.27 1.77
C PHE A 126 -7.18 -15.56 3.28
N GLY A 127 -6.02 -15.57 3.92
CA GLY A 127 -5.87 -16.01 5.31
C GLY A 127 -5.88 -17.53 5.46
N ARG A 128 -5.64 -17.98 6.70
CA ARG A 128 -5.62 -19.42 7.05
C ARG A 128 -7.01 -19.93 7.45
N GLY A 129 -7.24 -21.23 7.31
CA GLY A 129 -8.39 -21.93 7.90
C GLY A 129 -9.68 -21.89 7.10
N GLY A 130 -9.71 -21.30 5.91
CA GLY A 130 -10.87 -21.29 5.04
C GLY A 130 -10.71 -22.12 3.76
N PRO A 131 -11.77 -22.31 2.97
CA PRO A 131 -11.71 -23.10 1.74
C PRO A 131 -10.78 -22.50 0.67
N TYR A 132 -10.34 -21.24 0.83
CA TYR A 132 -9.46 -20.55 -0.10
C TYR A 132 -8.03 -20.39 0.42
N SER A 133 -7.70 -20.90 1.60
CA SER A 133 -6.40 -20.69 2.27
C SER A 133 -5.18 -21.08 1.42
N ASN A 134 -5.33 -22.06 0.53
CA ASN A 134 -4.25 -22.51 -0.35
C ASN A 134 -4.28 -21.87 -1.74
N ARG A 135 -5.21 -20.94 -1.99
CA ARG A 135 -5.27 -20.23 -3.28
C ARG A 135 -4.26 -19.09 -3.31
N VAL A 136 -3.62 -18.94 -4.45
CA VAL A 136 -2.78 -17.78 -4.74
C VAL A 136 -3.63 -16.59 -5.16
N GLY A 137 -3.15 -15.38 -4.89
CA GLY A 137 -3.86 -14.17 -5.28
C GLY A 137 -2.98 -12.94 -5.13
N PHE A 138 -3.37 -11.90 -5.84
CA PHE A 138 -2.79 -10.57 -5.82
C PHE A 138 -3.89 -9.54 -5.51
N ASP A 139 -3.53 -8.28 -5.38
CA ASP A 139 -4.42 -7.14 -5.16
C ASP A 139 -5.76 -7.23 -5.91
N GLY A 140 -5.70 -7.46 -7.22
CA GLY A 140 -6.90 -7.52 -8.07
C GLY A 140 -7.92 -8.57 -7.67
N LEU A 141 -7.51 -9.70 -7.05
CA LEU A 141 -8.47 -10.68 -6.52
C LEU A 141 -9.20 -10.13 -5.28
N GLY A 142 -8.51 -9.40 -4.41
CA GLY A 142 -9.14 -8.70 -3.29
C GLY A 142 -10.20 -7.70 -3.79
N GLN A 143 -9.86 -6.89 -4.79
CA GLN A 143 -10.80 -5.96 -5.42
C GLN A 143 -12.00 -6.68 -6.06
N ALA A 144 -11.78 -7.77 -6.77
CA ALA A 144 -12.83 -8.51 -7.47
C ALA A 144 -13.79 -9.19 -6.49
N MET A 145 -13.28 -9.88 -5.48
CA MET A 145 -14.07 -10.76 -4.61
C MET A 145 -14.72 -10.04 -3.43
N SER A 146 -14.33 -8.79 -3.14
CA SER A 146 -14.94 -7.97 -2.08
C SER A 146 -16.18 -7.19 -2.51
N GLY A 147 -16.51 -7.19 -3.80
CA GLY A 147 -17.54 -6.34 -4.39
C GLY A 147 -17.05 -4.98 -4.89
N ASN A 148 -15.77 -4.62 -4.64
CA ASN A 148 -15.21 -3.33 -5.08
C ASN A 148 -15.29 -3.17 -6.61
N MET A 149 -14.80 -4.16 -7.38
CA MET A 149 -14.86 -4.07 -8.84
C MET A 149 -16.28 -4.09 -9.40
N TYR A 150 -17.21 -4.80 -8.74
CA TYR A 150 -18.62 -4.80 -9.13
C TYR A 150 -19.23 -3.40 -8.99
N MET A 151 -18.83 -2.65 -7.98
CA MET A 151 -19.30 -1.28 -7.73
C MET A 151 -18.51 -0.21 -8.51
N SER A 152 -17.41 -0.59 -9.17
CA SER A 152 -16.58 0.30 -9.99
C SER A 152 -16.85 0.09 -11.47
N GLY A 153 -16.81 1.15 -12.28
CA GLY A 153 -17.08 1.09 -13.71
C GLY A 153 -18.57 1.23 -14.03
N THR A 154 -19.07 0.40 -14.95
CA THR A 154 -20.49 0.31 -15.32
C THR A 154 -21.04 -1.08 -15.03
N PRO A 155 -22.37 -1.29 -15.04
CA PRO A 155 -22.95 -2.62 -14.88
C PRO A 155 -22.44 -3.65 -15.89
N GLU A 156 -22.07 -3.20 -17.10
CA GLU A 156 -21.59 -4.04 -18.20
C GLU A 156 -20.07 -4.27 -18.12
N GLN A 157 -19.32 -3.36 -17.48
CA GLN A 157 -17.86 -3.41 -17.44
C GLN A 157 -17.32 -3.04 -16.06
N PRO A 158 -17.10 -4.03 -15.17
CA PRO A 158 -16.39 -3.82 -13.90
C PRO A 158 -14.96 -3.32 -14.15
N VAL A 159 -14.50 -2.38 -13.32
CA VAL A 159 -13.19 -1.74 -13.46
C VAL A 159 -12.34 -1.97 -12.20
N LYS A 160 -11.09 -2.39 -12.41
CA LYS A 160 -10.07 -2.48 -11.36
C LYS A 160 -9.35 -1.13 -11.22
N ALA A 161 -9.12 -0.68 -9.98
CA ALA A 161 -8.23 0.46 -9.76
C ALA A 161 -6.82 0.17 -10.28
N TYR A 162 -6.16 1.19 -10.84
CA TYR A 162 -4.78 1.07 -11.34
C TYR A 162 -3.81 0.79 -10.20
N ALA A 163 -3.89 1.58 -9.11
CA ALA A 163 -3.04 1.40 -7.93
C ALA A 163 -3.43 0.13 -7.15
N PRO A 164 -2.46 -0.67 -6.69
CA PRO A 164 -2.71 -1.87 -5.90
C PRO A 164 -3.00 -1.51 -4.43
N PHE A 165 -4.10 -0.81 -4.18
CA PHE A 165 -4.43 -0.25 -2.87
C PHE A 165 -4.75 -1.31 -1.80
N ILE A 166 -5.18 -2.51 -2.21
CA ILE A 166 -5.39 -3.64 -1.29
C ILE A 166 -4.04 -4.16 -0.75
N ASP A 167 -3.04 -4.28 -1.62
CA ASP A 167 -1.69 -4.67 -1.19
C ASP A 167 -1.10 -3.65 -0.21
N PHE A 168 -1.14 -2.35 -0.54
CA PHE A 168 -0.66 -1.29 0.34
C PHE A 168 -1.46 -1.19 1.65
N GLY A 169 -2.77 -1.35 1.59
CA GLY A 169 -3.64 -1.38 2.76
C GLY A 169 -3.32 -2.57 3.66
N THR A 170 -3.14 -3.77 3.09
CA THR A 170 -2.79 -4.97 3.85
C THR A 170 -1.41 -4.84 4.49
N ALA A 171 -0.43 -4.29 3.77
CA ALA A 171 0.89 -4.01 4.31
C ALA A 171 0.84 -3.06 5.52
N SER A 172 0.03 -2.00 5.42
CA SER A 172 -0.16 -1.02 6.50
C SER A 172 -0.81 -1.63 7.73
N LEU A 173 -1.84 -2.45 7.54
CA LEU A 173 -2.48 -3.19 8.63
C LEU A 173 -1.56 -4.26 9.24
N ALA A 174 -0.74 -4.93 8.42
CA ALA A 174 0.26 -5.87 8.89
C ALA A 174 1.37 -5.18 9.70
N ALA A 175 1.82 -4.00 9.28
CA ALA A 175 2.77 -3.19 10.03
C ALA A 175 2.17 -2.73 11.38
N PHE A 176 0.91 -2.28 11.38
CA PHE A 176 0.18 -1.96 12.61
C PHE A 176 0.08 -3.19 13.55
N GLY A 177 -0.30 -4.35 13.02
CA GLY A 177 -0.34 -5.60 13.79
C GLY A 177 1.03 -6.00 14.34
N THR A 178 2.10 -5.80 13.55
CA THR A 178 3.49 -6.06 13.99
C THR A 178 3.90 -5.14 15.14
N MET A 179 3.57 -3.85 15.05
CA MET A 179 3.80 -2.89 16.15
C MET A 179 3.04 -3.30 17.41
N ALA A 180 1.78 -3.74 17.31
CA ALA A 180 1.01 -4.24 18.45
C ALA A 180 1.64 -5.49 19.05
N ALA A 181 2.14 -6.42 18.21
CA ALA A 181 2.83 -7.63 18.69
C ALA A 181 4.16 -7.30 19.39
N LEU A 182 4.93 -6.33 18.86
CA LEU A 182 6.16 -5.83 19.51
C LEU A 182 5.86 -5.20 20.88
N TYR A 183 4.81 -4.37 20.95
CA TYR A 183 4.37 -3.77 22.22
C TYR A 183 3.94 -4.82 23.26
N GLU A 184 3.19 -5.83 22.83
CA GLU A 184 2.78 -6.94 23.72
C GLU A 184 3.98 -7.80 24.15
N ARG A 185 4.94 -8.03 23.25
CA ARG A 185 6.18 -8.74 23.57
C ARG A 185 6.99 -8.06 24.67
N GLN A 186 7.03 -6.73 24.69
CA GLN A 186 7.73 -5.99 25.76
C GLN A 186 7.15 -6.28 27.15
N LYS A 187 5.86 -6.61 27.25
CA LYS A 187 5.19 -6.92 28.52
C LYS A 187 5.30 -8.40 28.89
N THR A 188 5.21 -9.28 27.89
CA THR A 188 5.04 -10.73 28.11
C THR A 188 6.29 -11.55 27.83
N GLY A 189 7.25 -11.00 27.09
CA GLY A 189 8.41 -11.72 26.59
C GLY A 189 8.08 -12.75 25.50
N LYS A 190 6.85 -12.77 24.96
CA LYS A 190 6.38 -13.78 24.00
C LYS A 190 6.20 -13.20 22.62
N GLY A 191 6.70 -13.91 21.60
CA GLY A 191 6.39 -13.66 20.20
C GLY A 191 5.02 -14.22 19.81
N GLN A 192 4.58 -13.91 18.59
CA GLN A 192 3.31 -14.40 18.04
C GLN A 192 3.28 -14.31 16.52
N ILE A 193 2.25 -14.91 15.91
CA ILE A 193 1.96 -14.71 14.50
C ILE A 193 1.05 -13.47 14.36
N VAL A 194 1.43 -12.59 13.44
CA VAL A 194 0.59 -11.52 12.91
C VAL A 194 0.14 -11.93 11.52
N GLU A 195 -1.15 -12.09 11.31
CA GLU A 195 -1.69 -12.55 10.04
C GLU A 195 -2.47 -11.43 9.34
N GLY A 196 -2.02 -11.05 8.14
CA GLY A 196 -2.75 -10.17 7.22
C GLY A 196 -3.27 -10.95 6.02
N SER A 197 -4.42 -10.55 5.46
CA SER A 197 -4.86 -11.09 4.18
C SER A 197 -5.45 -10.00 3.28
N LEU A 198 -5.18 -10.12 1.98
CA LEU A 198 -5.68 -9.19 0.97
C LEU A 198 -7.21 -9.17 0.97
N PHE A 199 -7.82 -10.34 1.05
CA PHE A 199 -9.28 -10.46 1.04
C PHE A 199 -9.95 -9.85 2.27
N ASN A 200 -9.39 -10.07 3.48
CA ASN A 200 -9.92 -9.47 4.71
C ASN A 200 -9.79 -7.93 4.66
N THR A 201 -8.66 -7.42 4.19
CA THR A 201 -8.47 -5.98 3.98
C THR A 201 -9.50 -5.42 3.00
N ALA A 202 -9.70 -6.09 1.87
CA ALA A 202 -10.67 -5.68 0.85
C ALA A 202 -12.11 -5.68 1.40
N LEU A 203 -12.48 -6.72 2.16
CA LEU A 203 -13.78 -6.78 2.83
C LEU A 203 -13.94 -5.68 3.88
N THR A 204 -12.89 -5.37 4.63
CA THR A 204 -12.93 -4.26 5.60
C THR A 204 -13.23 -2.93 4.90
N MET A 205 -12.62 -2.67 3.74
CA MET A 205 -12.85 -1.44 2.97
C MET A 205 -14.26 -1.39 2.36
N MET A 206 -14.85 -2.56 2.03
CA MET A 206 -16.19 -2.67 1.43
C MET A 206 -17.31 -2.95 2.43
N ASN A 207 -17.00 -3.08 3.73
CA ASN A 207 -17.93 -3.59 4.73
C ASN A 207 -19.20 -2.74 4.85
N GLY A 208 -19.11 -1.41 4.71
CA GLY A 208 -20.27 -0.53 4.74
C GLY A 208 -21.32 -0.91 3.67
N THR A 209 -20.86 -1.14 2.43
CA THR A 209 -21.74 -1.57 1.32
C THR A 209 -22.32 -2.97 1.56
N VAL A 210 -21.54 -3.87 2.16
CA VAL A 210 -22.02 -5.23 2.50
C VAL A 210 -23.08 -5.18 3.61
N ILE A 211 -22.89 -4.32 4.62
CA ILE A 211 -23.90 -4.10 5.68
C ILE A 211 -25.19 -3.53 5.09
N GLU A 212 -25.09 -2.52 4.23
CA GLU A 212 -26.25 -1.93 3.56
C GLU A 212 -27.03 -2.98 2.75
N GLN A 213 -26.31 -3.78 1.95
CA GLN A 213 -26.92 -4.86 1.18
C GLN A 213 -27.61 -5.90 2.06
N ALA A 214 -27.02 -6.27 3.18
CA ALA A 214 -27.62 -7.23 4.11
C ALA A 214 -28.87 -6.66 4.82
N ALA A 215 -28.84 -5.38 5.18
CA ALA A 215 -29.89 -4.73 5.97
C ALA A 215 -31.12 -4.37 5.14
N ILE A 216 -30.95 -3.73 3.99
CA ILE A 216 -32.04 -3.15 3.19
C ILE A 216 -32.10 -3.62 1.74
N LYS A 217 -31.11 -4.40 1.29
CA LYS A 217 -31.05 -5.03 -0.05
C LYS A 217 -31.26 -4.05 -1.22
N PRO A 218 -30.52 -2.93 -1.29
CA PRO A 218 -30.74 -1.91 -2.33
C PRO A 218 -30.32 -2.39 -3.73
N ASN A 219 -29.53 -3.49 -3.81
CA ASN A 219 -29.00 -4.05 -5.07
C ASN A 219 -28.34 -2.99 -5.96
N ARG A 220 -27.46 -2.19 -5.36
CA ARG A 220 -26.75 -1.12 -6.08
C ARG A 220 -25.92 -1.69 -7.22
N VAL A 221 -25.85 -0.92 -8.31
CA VAL A 221 -25.03 -1.21 -9.49
C VAL A 221 -23.99 -0.10 -9.69
N ALA A 222 -22.93 -0.40 -10.42
CA ALA A 222 -21.88 0.57 -10.71
C ALA A 222 -22.42 1.80 -11.47
N THR A 223 -21.88 2.98 -11.15
CA THR A 223 -22.27 4.29 -11.72
C THR A 223 -21.03 5.11 -12.14
N MET A 224 -19.97 4.43 -12.58
CA MET A 224 -18.66 5.05 -12.84
C MET A 224 -18.12 5.76 -11.59
N ASN A 225 -17.86 7.06 -11.69
CA ASN A 225 -17.33 7.87 -10.60
C ASN A 225 -18.42 8.52 -9.73
N ARG A 226 -19.69 8.43 -10.18
CA ARG A 226 -20.79 9.06 -9.47
C ARG A 226 -21.13 8.30 -8.19
N ALA A 227 -21.09 9.00 -7.06
CA ALA A 227 -21.52 8.43 -5.79
C ALA A 227 -23.03 8.15 -5.78
N GLN A 228 -23.43 7.12 -5.01
CA GLN A 228 -24.82 6.70 -4.89
C GLN A 228 -25.44 7.05 -3.54
N THR A 229 -24.68 7.67 -2.66
CA THR A 229 -25.08 8.03 -1.30
C THR A 229 -24.93 9.53 -1.02
N SER A 230 -24.62 10.31 -2.05
CA SER A 230 -24.51 11.79 -1.98
C SER A 230 -24.43 12.37 -3.38
N ALA A 231 -24.76 13.64 -3.55
CA ALA A 231 -24.53 14.38 -4.80
C ALA A 231 -24.52 15.91 -4.55
N PRO A 232 -23.75 16.67 -5.41
CA PRO A 232 -22.85 16.19 -6.44
C PRO A 232 -21.62 15.50 -5.86
N ALA A 233 -21.27 14.32 -6.38
CA ALA A 233 -20.06 13.60 -6.06
C ALA A 233 -19.68 12.76 -7.29
N ASP A 234 -18.89 13.34 -8.21
CA ASP A 234 -18.57 12.77 -9.51
C ASP A 234 -17.36 13.48 -10.13
N THR A 235 -16.93 13.00 -11.30
CA THR A 235 -15.90 13.64 -12.13
C THR A 235 -16.52 14.42 -13.27
N PHE A 236 -15.98 15.60 -13.54
CA PHE A 236 -16.53 16.52 -14.53
C PHE A 236 -15.45 16.97 -15.52
N LYS A 237 -15.81 16.92 -16.81
CA LYS A 237 -14.94 17.42 -17.86
C LYS A 237 -15.02 18.95 -17.93
N THR A 238 -13.85 19.58 -18.01
CA THR A 238 -13.67 21.02 -18.22
C THR A 238 -13.13 21.29 -19.63
N LYS A 239 -12.88 22.53 -19.99
CA LYS A 239 -12.27 22.88 -21.29
C LYS A 239 -10.88 22.29 -21.50
N ASP A 240 -10.11 22.12 -20.43
CA ASP A 240 -8.69 21.77 -20.46
C ASP A 240 -8.32 20.53 -19.66
N GLY A 241 -9.30 19.85 -19.00
CA GLY A 241 -9.00 18.67 -18.19
C GLY A 241 -10.22 18.05 -17.54
N TRP A 242 -10.03 17.57 -16.33
CA TRP A 242 -11.05 16.94 -15.51
C TRP A 242 -10.90 17.37 -14.05
N VAL A 243 -12.02 17.52 -13.37
CA VAL A 243 -12.08 17.79 -11.94
C VAL A 243 -12.97 16.75 -11.23
N LEU A 244 -12.64 16.42 -9.98
CA LEU A 244 -13.51 15.74 -9.05
C LEU A 244 -14.18 16.78 -8.16
N VAL A 245 -15.50 16.67 -7.95
CA VAL A 245 -16.24 17.47 -6.97
C VAL A 245 -16.97 16.52 -6.04
N GLN A 246 -16.92 16.77 -4.73
CA GLN A 246 -17.63 15.96 -3.73
C GLN A 246 -18.40 16.84 -2.75
N SER A 247 -19.72 16.64 -2.69
CA SER A 247 -20.61 17.25 -1.71
C SER A 247 -21.31 16.18 -0.90
N VAL A 248 -21.11 16.21 0.42
CA VAL A 248 -21.74 15.30 1.39
C VAL A 248 -22.38 16.16 2.47
N GLY A 249 -23.65 15.92 2.76
CA GLY A 249 -24.42 16.67 3.75
C GLY A 249 -25.13 17.89 3.19
N GLY A 250 -26.24 18.25 3.81
CA GLY A 250 -27.10 19.39 3.43
C GLY A 250 -26.37 20.73 3.33
N PRO A 251 -25.44 21.09 4.23
CA PRO A 251 -24.71 22.35 4.14
C PRO A 251 -23.87 22.50 2.89
N LEU A 252 -23.20 21.43 2.42
CA LEU A 252 -22.43 21.48 1.18
C LEU A 252 -23.34 21.50 -0.05
N PHE A 253 -24.43 20.74 -0.03
CA PHE A 253 -25.42 20.78 -1.10
C PHE A 253 -26.04 22.18 -1.26
N LYS A 254 -26.34 22.87 -0.15
CA LYS A 254 -26.83 24.24 -0.19
C LYS A 254 -25.83 25.17 -0.89
N ARG A 255 -24.54 25.12 -0.51
CA ARG A 255 -23.50 25.95 -1.14
C ARG A 255 -23.37 25.68 -2.64
N TRP A 256 -23.53 24.42 -3.02
CA TRP A 256 -23.54 24.02 -4.43
C TRP A 256 -24.76 24.58 -5.16
N ALA A 257 -25.97 24.47 -4.58
CA ALA A 257 -27.20 25.00 -5.17
C ALA A 257 -27.13 26.51 -5.34
N ASP A 258 -26.68 27.23 -4.30
CA ASP A 258 -26.43 28.68 -4.35
C ASP A 258 -25.47 29.04 -5.50
N LEU A 259 -24.33 28.31 -5.64
CA LEU A 259 -23.34 28.52 -6.71
C LEU A 259 -23.90 28.26 -8.12
N MET A 260 -24.79 27.28 -8.25
CA MET A 260 -25.41 26.91 -9.53
C MET A 260 -26.63 27.76 -9.86
N GLY A 261 -27.12 28.60 -8.95
CA GLY A 261 -28.39 29.32 -9.09
C GLY A 261 -29.61 28.43 -9.03
N GLU A 262 -29.52 27.30 -8.31
CA GLU A 262 -30.55 26.27 -8.22
C GLU A 262 -31.17 26.22 -6.81
N ASP A 263 -31.39 27.36 -6.16
CA ASP A 263 -31.93 27.45 -4.80
C ASP A 263 -33.24 26.67 -4.62
N HIS A 264 -34.06 26.60 -5.67
CA HIS A 264 -35.31 25.87 -5.64
C HIS A 264 -35.16 24.36 -5.44
N TRP A 265 -33.96 23.82 -5.66
CA TRP A 265 -33.66 22.39 -5.40
C TRP A 265 -33.57 22.08 -3.90
N LEU A 266 -33.42 23.09 -3.06
CA LEU A 266 -33.39 22.90 -1.60
C LEU A 266 -34.72 22.45 -1.03
N ASP A 267 -35.82 22.82 -1.70
CA ASP A 267 -37.21 22.45 -1.34
C ASP A 267 -37.74 21.25 -2.14
N ASP A 268 -36.95 20.74 -3.10
CA ASP A 268 -37.32 19.59 -3.92
C ASP A 268 -37.20 18.29 -3.12
N PRO A 269 -38.25 17.48 -2.96
CA PRO A 269 -38.23 16.24 -2.22
C PRO A 269 -37.24 15.20 -2.77
N ARG A 270 -36.82 15.32 -4.06
CA ARG A 270 -35.80 14.45 -4.67
C ARG A 270 -34.41 14.72 -4.10
N PHE A 271 -34.16 15.86 -3.47
CA PHE A 271 -32.85 16.30 -3.00
C PHE A 271 -32.82 16.61 -1.49
N LYS A 272 -33.84 16.18 -0.73
CA LYS A 272 -34.01 16.50 0.69
C LYS A 272 -32.88 16.01 1.61
N ASP A 273 -32.26 14.89 1.27
CA ASP A 273 -31.18 14.26 2.04
C ASP A 273 -30.14 13.61 1.12
N ASP A 274 -29.02 13.14 1.69
CA ASP A 274 -27.92 12.59 0.91
C ASP A 274 -28.31 11.34 0.10
N ILE A 275 -29.14 10.48 0.66
CA ILE A 275 -29.59 9.25 -0.02
C ILE A 275 -30.46 9.60 -1.23
N THR A 276 -31.48 10.46 -1.05
CA THR A 276 -32.33 10.89 -2.16
C THR A 276 -31.56 11.68 -3.20
N ARG A 277 -30.54 12.48 -2.80
CA ARG A 277 -29.61 13.12 -3.74
C ARG A 277 -28.76 12.11 -4.52
N GLY A 278 -28.25 11.08 -3.85
CA GLY A 278 -27.52 9.98 -4.50
C GLY A 278 -28.37 9.22 -5.51
N ASP A 279 -29.62 8.89 -5.14
CA ASP A 279 -30.58 8.20 -6.01
C ASP A 279 -30.94 9.04 -7.26
N ASN A 280 -31.03 10.37 -7.10
CA ASN A 280 -31.26 11.33 -8.19
C ASN A 280 -29.98 12.02 -8.68
N GLY A 281 -28.83 11.47 -8.37
CA GLY A 281 -27.51 12.08 -8.61
C GLY A 281 -27.21 12.37 -10.08
N GLU A 282 -27.83 11.66 -11.01
CA GLU A 282 -27.66 11.90 -12.44
C GLU A 282 -28.14 13.31 -12.84
N ILE A 283 -29.26 13.76 -12.26
CA ILE A 283 -29.79 15.11 -12.52
C ILE A 283 -28.80 16.18 -12.03
N ILE A 284 -28.26 15.99 -10.83
CA ILE A 284 -27.30 16.91 -10.20
C ILE A 284 -25.99 16.90 -10.97
N SER A 285 -25.46 15.70 -11.30
CA SER A 285 -24.21 15.57 -12.08
C SER A 285 -24.32 16.19 -13.47
N LYS A 286 -25.44 16.02 -14.15
CA LYS A 286 -25.69 16.65 -15.46
C LYS A 286 -25.61 18.18 -15.37
N ARG A 287 -26.28 18.77 -14.39
CA ARG A 287 -26.26 20.24 -14.20
C ARG A 287 -24.85 20.76 -13.94
N LEU A 288 -24.10 20.08 -13.09
CA LEU A 288 -22.71 20.46 -12.82
C LEU A 288 -21.78 20.22 -14.02
N ALA A 289 -22.01 19.14 -14.78
CA ALA A 289 -21.24 18.85 -15.99
C ALA A 289 -21.40 19.96 -17.04
N GLU A 290 -22.63 20.45 -17.27
CA GLU A 290 -22.91 21.57 -18.17
C GLU A 290 -22.18 22.84 -17.71
N TRP A 291 -22.18 23.12 -16.40
CA TRP A 291 -21.49 24.29 -15.84
C TRP A 291 -19.94 24.17 -15.94
N CYS A 292 -19.38 22.98 -15.71
CA CYS A 292 -17.95 22.72 -15.82
C CYS A 292 -17.44 22.77 -17.27
N ALA A 293 -18.23 22.30 -18.23
CA ALA A 293 -17.85 22.23 -19.64
C ALA A 293 -17.57 23.62 -20.27
N GLU A 294 -18.13 24.67 -19.68
CA GLU A 294 -17.95 26.08 -20.12
C GLU A 294 -16.74 26.76 -19.44
N ARG A 295 -15.98 26.08 -18.60
CA ARG A 295 -14.91 26.63 -17.75
C ARG A 295 -13.64 25.84 -17.84
N THR A 296 -12.50 26.49 -17.55
CA THR A 296 -11.24 25.77 -17.32
C THR A 296 -11.25 25.09 -15.95
N SER A 297 -10.36 24.13 -15.75
CA SER A 297 -10.19 23.46 -14.46
C SER A 297 -9.88 24.46 -13.34
N GLU A 298 -9.02 25.46 -13.62
CA GLU A 298 -8.68 26.52 -12.67
C GLU A 298 -9.91 27.35 -12.27
N GLU A 299 -10.72 27.78 -13.25
CA GLU A 299 -11.97 28.53 -13.00
C GLU A 299 -12.95 27.74 -12.15
N VAL A 300 -13.11 26.43 -12.42
CA VAL A 300 -13.98 25.55 -11.63
C VAL A 300 -13.46 25.41 -10.20
N LEU A 301 -12.19 25.09 -10.03
CA LEU A 301 -11.58 24.87 -8.71
C LEU A 301 -11.63 26.13 -7.85
N LYS A 302 -11.34 27.30 -8.45
CA LYS A 302 -11.45 28.58 -7.75
C LYS A 302 -12.88 28.87 -7.26
N ALA A 303 -13.88 28.66 -8.10
CA ALA A 303 -15.27 28.84 -7.71
C ALA A 303 -15.71 27.88 -6.59
N MET A 304 -15.26 26.62 -6.64
CA MET A 304 -15.53 25.65 -5.59
C MET A 304 -14.85 26.03 -4.27
N GLU A 305 -13.61 26.51 -4.31
CA GLU A 305 -12.86 26.98 -3.13
C GLU A 305 -13.56 28.19 -2.47
N GLU A 306 -13.99 29.18 -3.23
CA GLU A 306 -14.68 30.37 -2.73
C GLU A 306 -15.93 30.02 -1.92
N VAL A 307 -16.67 28.98 -2.32
CA VAL A 307 -17.84 28.49 -1.60
C VAL A 307 -17.51 27.31 -0.66
N ARG A 308 -16.23 26.95 -0.51
CA ARG A 308 -15.74 25.85 0.36
C ARG A 308 -16.40 24.51 0.03
N LEU A 309 -16.47 24.17 -1.24
CA LEU A 309 -16.86 22.86 -1.74
C LEU A 309 -15.60 22.02 -2.03
N PRO A 310 -15.51 20.80 -1.54
CA PRO A 310 -14.40 19.90 -1.85
C PRO A 310 -14.33 19.62 -3.35
N ALA A 311 -13.22 20.01 -3.97
CA ALA A 311 -12.93 19.75 -5.38
C ALA A 311 -11.41 19.60 -5.57
N GLY A 312 -11.01 18.89 -6.62
CA GLY A 312 -9.60 18.74 -6.97
C GLY A 312 -9.43 18.39 -8.45
N PRO A 313 -8.28 18.73 -9.05
CA PRO A 313 -7.96 18.34 -10.41
C PRO A 313 -7.64 16.85 -10.49
N ILE A 314 -7.94 16.21 -11.62
CA ILE A 314 -7.48 14.84 -11.91
C ILE A 314 -6.14 14.96 -12.62
N LEU A 315 -5.07 14.77 -11.85
CA LEU A 315 -3.70 14.94 -12.32
C LEU A 315 -3.14 13.67 -12.97
N SER A 316 -2.39 13.83 -14.03
CA SER A 316 -1.49 12.81 -14.57
C SER A 316 -0.25 12.62 -13.66
N PRO A 317 0.48 11.49 -13.76
CA PRO A 317 1.74 11.32 -13.01
C PRO A 317 2.78 12.42 -13.26
N ARG A 318 2.79 13.02 -14.44
CA ARG A 318 3.65 14.16 -14.75
C ARG A 318 3.23 15.40 -13.96
N GLU A 319 1.96 15.74 -13.96
CA GLU A 319 1.43 16.88 -13.21
C GLU A 319 1.59 16.72 -11.70
N VAL A 320 1.51 15.48 -11.18
CA VAL A 320 1.84 15.19 -9.77
C VAL A 320 3.27 15.59 -9.41
N LEU A 321 4.24 15.40 -10.31
CA LEU A 321 5.63 15.80 -10.08
C LEU A 321 5.82 17.34 -10.10
N GLU A 322 4.93 18.05 -10.75
CA GLU A 322 4.96 19.51 -10.95
C GLU A 322 4.02 20.24 -9.95
N ASP A 323 3.29 19.50 -9.10
CA ASP A 323 2.30 20.07 -8.18
C ASP A 323 2.95 20.93 -7.08
N PRO A 324 2.53 22.19 -6.91
CA PRO A 324 3.15 23.12 -5.96
C PRO A 324 2.94 22.74 -4.50
N HIS A 325 1.83 22.06 -4.13
CA HIS A 325 1.60 21.61 -2.78
C HIS A 325 2.53 20.44 -2.42
N ILE A 326 2.70 19.50 -3.34
CA ILE A 326 3.62 18.37 -3.19
C ILE A 326 5.05 18.88 -3.00
N ALA A 327 5.46 19.85 -3.80
CA ALA A 327 6.78 20.49 -3.72
C ALA A 327 6.95 21.24 -2.39
N ALA A 328 5.98 22.08 -2.00
CA ALA A 328 6.04 22.86 -0.76
C ALA A 328 6.07 21.99 0.50
N LYS A 329 5.36 20.86 0.50
CA LYS A 329 5.36 19.89 1.59
C LYS A 329 6.58 18.96 1.57
N GLY A 330 7.37 18.95 0.49
CA GLY A 330 8.50 18.05 0.32
C GLY A 330 8.10 16.59 0.44
N LEU A 331 6.96 16.19 -0.16
CA LEU A 331 6.40 14.86 -0.02
C LEU A 331 7.28 13.80 -0.68
N PHE A 332 7.98 14.14 -1.76
CA PHE A 332 8.98 13.29 -2.39
C PHE A 332 10.37 13.63 -1.89
N GLN A 333 11.12 12.58 -1.53
CA GLN A 333 12.55 12.68 -1.26
C GLN A 333 13.31 12.19 -2.49
N PRO A 334 14.14 13.03 -3.14
CA PRO A 334 14.97 12.59 -4.25
C PRO A 334 16.07 11.66 -3.73
N LEU A 335 16.17 10.45 -4.29
CA LEU A 335 17.17 9.46 -3.94
C LEU A 335 17.98 9.08 -5.19
N GLU A 336 19.29 9.25 -5.12
CA GLU A 336 20.20 8.76 -6.15
C GLU A 336 20.15 7.22 -6.19
N TYR A 337 20.03 6.67 -7.39
CA TYR A 337 20.08 5.23 -7.60
C TYR A 337 20.96 4.90 -8.80
N PRO A 338 21.87 3.91 -8.72
CA PRO A 338 22.76 3.54 -9.83
C PRO A 338 21.96 3.19 -11.09
N GLY A 339 22.35 3.79 -12.22
CA GLY A 339 21.69 3.57 -13.51
C GLY A 339 20.48 4.45 -13.80
N LEU A 340 20.08 5.35 -12.89
CA LEU A 340 19.12 6.41 -13.20
C LEU A 340 19.84 7.66 -13.70
N SER A 341 19.21 8.36 -14.65
CA SER A 341 19.70 9.66 -15.16
C SER A 341 19.37 10.85 -14.23
N ALA A 342 18.45 10.67 -13.29
CA ALA A 342 18.04 11.65 -12.30
C ALA A 342 17.59 10.94 -11.02
N PRO A 343 17.63 11.61 -9.85
CA PRO A 343 17.18 11.03 -8.59
C PRO A 343 15.72 10.55 -8.64
N ALA A 344 15.45 9.37 -8.08
CA ALA A 344 14.10 8.85 -7.96
C ALA A 344 13.29 9.68 -6.93
N PRO A 345 12.07 10.17 -7.27
CA PRO A 345 11.20 10.89 -6.34
C PRO A 345 10.46 9.89 -5.44
N VAL A 346 11.10 9.46 -4.37
CA VAL A 346 10.52 8.46 -3.46
C VAL A 346 9.63 9.13 -2.44
N MET A 347 8.37 8.68 -2.37
CA MET A 347 7.39 9.20 -1.40
C MET A 347 7.83 8.90 0.02
N ARG A 348 7.81 9.91 0.89
CA ARG A 348 8.07 9.75 2.32
C ARG A 348 7.00 8.89 2.99
N THR A 349 7.28 8.44 4.21
CA THR A 349 6.27 7.78 5.06
C THR A 349 5.03 8.65 5.17
N PRO A 350 3.82 8.10 4.90
CA PRO A 350 2.58 8.90 4.90
C PRO A 350 2.09 9.28 6.29
N VAL A 351 2.70 8.73 7.35
CA VAL A 351 2.40 9.04 8.76
C VAL A 351 3.56 9.82 9.35
N GLU A 352 3.28 11.00 9.87
CA GLU A 352 4.26 11.89 10.50
C GLU A 352 4.04 11.90 12.01
N LEU A 353 5.10 11.60 12.78
CA LEU A 353 5.13 11.69 14.23
C LEU A 353 5.91 12.95 14.62
N SER A 354 5.36 13.80 15.47
CA SER A 354 5.96 15.10 15.83
C SER A 354 7.31 14.97 16.55
N GLU A 355 7.48 13.94 17.37
CA GLU A 355 8.68 13.75 18.19
C GLU A 355 9.65 12.71 17.61
N THR A 356 9.14 11.74 16.87
CA THR A 356 9.91 10.62 16.32
C THR A 356 9.52 10.39 14.86
N PRO A 357 9.76 11.35 13.96
CA PRO A 357 9.32 11.26 12.58
C PRO A 357 9.94 10.06 11.86
N GLY A 358 9.15 9.45 10.98
CA GLY A 358 9.65 8.47 10.04
C GLY A 358 10.61 9.11 9.03
N GLU A 359 11.70 8.43 8.67
CA GLU A 359 12.73 8.96 7.79
C GLU A 359 13.16 7.97 6.72
N ILE A 360 13.40 8.47 5.52
CA ILE A 360 14.15 7.75 4.50
C ILE A 360 15.64 8.04 4.72
N ARG A 361 16.37 7.05 5.22
CA ARG A 361 17.80 7.12 5.53
C ARG A 361 18.70 6.61 4.40
N SER A 362 18.17 5.67 3.61
CA SER A 362 18.89 5.08 2.49
C SER A 362 17.94 4.75 1.32
N ARG A 363 18.50 4.75 0.14
CA ARG A 363 17.86 4.23 -1.07
C ARG A 363 17.64 2.72 -0.97
N ALA A 364 16.87 2.16 -1.91
CA ALA A 364 16.81 0.72 -2.12
C ALA A 364 18.21 0.17 -2.46
N PRO A 365 18.56 -1.04 -1.96
CA PRO A 365 19.87 -1.64 -2.26
C PRO A 365 19.92 -2.16 -3.70
N THR A 366 21.10 -2.14 -4.31
CA THR A 366 21.37 -2.94 -5.50
C THR A 366 21.39 -4.43 -5.14
N LEU A 367 21.36 -5.30 -6.14
CA LEU A 367 21.34 -6.76 -5.89
C LEU A 367 22.61 -7.17 -5.12
N ALA A 368 22.43 -7.93 -4.04
CA ALA A 368 23.49 -8.46 -3.17
C ALA A 368 24.37 -7.39 -2.48
N GLU A 369 24.01 -6.12 -2.50
CA GLU A 369 24.84 -5.00 -2.04
C GLU A 369 25.44 -5.19 -0.64
N HIS A 370 24.68 -5.78 0.29
CA HIS A 370 25.11 -5.96 1.67
C HIS A 370 25.35 -7.44 2.04
N THR A 371 25.37 -8.35 1.06
CA THR A 371 25.49 -9.80 1.33
C THR A 371 26.76 -10.12 2.12
N ASP A 372 27.92 -9.65 1.68
CA ASP A 372 29.20 -9.96 2.32
C ASP A 372 29.32 -9.36 3.73
N GLU A 373 28.80 -8.15 3.91
CA GLU A 373 28.76 -7.49 5.21
C GLU A 373 27.90 -8.28 6.21
N ILE A 374 26.68 -8.64 5.81
CA ILE A 374 25.76 -9.42 6.65
C ILE A 374 26.34 -10.80 6.97
N MET A 375 26.98 -11.45 6.01
CA MET A 375 27.62 -12.76 6.26
C MET A 375 28.79 -12.66 7.24
N LYS A 376 29.59 -11.59 7.18
CA LYS A 376 30.65 -11.32 8.16
C LYS A 376 30.07 -11.08 9.57
N GLU A 377 28.96 -10.33 9.70
CA GLU A 377 28.24 -10.17 10.97
C GLU A 377 27.77 -11.51 11.57
N LEU A 378 27.41 -12.47 10.72
CA LEU A 378 26.99 -13.82 11.13
C LEU A 378 28.20 -14.75 11.43
N GLY A 379 29.43 -14.23 11.36
CA GLY A 379 30.65 -14.94 11.71
C GLY A 379 31.24 -15.83 10.61
N TYR A 380 30.88 -15.59 9.33
CA TYR A 380 31.48 -16.30 8.20
C TYR A 380 32.79 -15.61 7.78
N SER A 381 33.82 -16.42 7.50
CA SER A 381 35.08 -15.92 6.95
C SER A 381 34.93 -15.55 5.47
N GLU A 382 35.90 -14.81 4.92
CA GLU A 382 35.94 -14.48 3.49
C GLU A 382 36.00 -15.73 2.60
N SER A 383 36.69 -16.78 3.05
CA SER A 383 36.75 -18.07 2.35
C SER A 383 35.40 -18.78 2.34
N ASP A 384 34.67 -18.76 3.48
CA ASP A 384 33.32 -19.33 3.53
C ASP A 384 32.33 -18.59 2.61
N ILE A 385 32.41 -17.25 2.61
CA ILE A 385 31.58 -16.41 1.75
C ILE A 385 31.85 -16.72 0.28
N GLN A 386 33.12 -16.83 -0.12
CA GLN A 386 33.47 -17.16 -1.49
C GLN A 386 32.94 -18.55 -1.91
N GLU A 387 33.10 -19.56 -1.05
CA GLU A 387 32.60 -20.91 -1.29
C GLU A 387 31.05 -20.92 -1.44
N LEU A 388 30.34 -20.13 -0.60
CA LEU A 388 28.87 -20.04 -0.66
C LEU A 388 28.39 -19.36 -1.95
N LYS A 389 29.13 -18.36 -2.45
CA LYS A 389 28.86 -17.73 -3.76
C LYS A 389 29.06 -18.73 -4.90
N GLU A 390 30.17 -19.45 -4.92
CA GLU A 390 30.44 -20.46 -5.96
C GLU A 390 29.37 -21.54 -6.00
N LYS A 391 28.83 -21.93 -4.84
CA LYS A 391 27.72 -22.90 -4.72
C LYS A 391 26.34 -22.27 -4.98
N ARG A 392 26.27 -20.97 -5.26
CA ARG A 392 25.03 -20.20 -5.45
C ARG A 392 24.07 -20.40 -4.25
N ILE A 393 24.61 -20.26 -3.05
CA ILE A 393 23.85 -20.21 -1.80
C ILE A 393 23.49 -18.75 -1.47
N ILE A 394 24.46 -17.87 -1.69
CA ILE A 394 24.33 -16.42 -1.52
C ILE A 394 24.69 -15.69 -2.78
#